data_aa3f6081cf63fb96600408b694b85bc7
#
_entry.id   aa3f6081cf63fb96600408b694b85bc7
#
_cell.length_a   1.000
_cell.length_b   1.000
_cell.length_c   1.000
_cell.angle_alpha   90.00
_cell.angle_beta   90.00
_cell.angle_gamma   90.00
#
_symmetry.space_group_name_H-M   'P 1'
#
loop_
_entity.id
_entity.type
_entity.pdbx_description
1 polymer ?
#
loop_
_entity_poly.entity_id
_entity_poly.type
_entity_poly.pdbx_seq_one_letter_code
_entity_poly.pdbx_strand_id
1 'polypeptide(L)'
;DIALFSAGGATSKQFAPQVAAAGAVVIDNSSAWRKDPQVPLVVSEVNPEDVNERPKGIIANPNCTTMAAMPVLKPLHDEAGLRRLVVATYQAVSGSGLAGVRTLTDQTQATRDPAELALDGAAYQPTDLGPYVAPIAYNAVPIAGNLVDDGTGETDEEQKLRNESRKILHIPDLLVAGTCVRIPVFSGHGLVVHAEFADEITPQRATELLRAAPGVEVVDVPDPRSAAGTDPSLVGRIRADQSAPEGHGLVLFCTADNLRKGAALNAVQLAELVVAQ
;
A
#
# COMPACT_ATOMS: atom_id res chain seq x y z
N ASP A 1 -12.75 25.76 -1.04
CA ASP A 1 -13.23 24.66 -0.16
C ASP A 1 -12.59 23.34 -0.59
N ILE A 2 -12.53 22.36 0.33
CA ILE A 2 -11.99 21.02 0.10
C ILE A 2 -13.07 19.99 0.43
N ALA A 3 -13.20 18.95 -0.40
CA ALA A 3 -14.11 17.85 -0.21
C ALA A 3 -13.35 16.52 -0.15
N LEU A 4 -13.41 15.81 0.98
CA LEU A 4 -12.83 14.47 1.15
C LEU A 4 -13.85 13.41 0.74
N PHE A 5 -13.50 12.55 -0.22
CA PHE A 5 -14.33 11.47 -0.73
C PHE A 5 -13.81 10.11 -0.26
N SER A 6 -14.65 9.36 0.45
CA SER A 6 -14.34 8.01 0.95
C SER A 6 -15.56 7.06 0.91
N ALA A 7 -16.51 7.33 0.00
CA ALA A 7 -17.76 6.57 -0.13
C ALA A 7 -17.74 5.55 -1.30
N GLY A 8 -16.53 5.18 -1.76
CA GLY A 8 -16.33 4.22 -2.84
C GLY A 8 -16.33 4.83 -4.24
N GLY A 9 -15.83 4.04 -5.21
CA GLY A 9 -15.54 4.52 -6.56
C GLY A 9 -16.77 4.94 -7.36
N ALA A 10 -17.91 4.26 -7.20
CA ALA A 10 -19.15 4.62 -7.90
C ALA A 10 -19.64 6.02 -7.48
N THR A 11 -19.68 6.29 -6.19
CA THR A 11 -20.02 7.60 -5.63
C THR A 11 -19.08 8.68 -6.10
N SER A 12 -17.77 8.38 -6.08
CA SER A 12 -16.75 9.33 -6.54
C SER A 12 -16.91 9.66 -8.02
N LYS A 13 -17.08 8.67 -8.90
CA LYS A 13 -17.31 8.90 -10.33
C LYS A 13 -18.53 9.76 -10.60
N GLN A 14 -19.60 9.59 -9.82
CA GLN A 14 -20.83 10.34 -9.98
C GLN A 14 -20.73 11.79 -9.49
N PHE A 15 -20.15 12.02 -8.33
CA PHE A 15 -20.26 13.30 -7.63
C PHE A 15 -18.97 14.14 -7.64
N ALA A 16 -17.77 13.53 -7.69
CA ALA A 16 -16.53 14.29 -7.63
C ALA A 16 -16.40 15.36 -8.73
N PRO A 17 -16.76 15.08 -10.01
CA PRO A 17 -16.72 16.11 -11.05
C PRO A 17 -17.70 17.27 -10.78
N GLN A 18 -18.86 17.00 -10.19
CA GLN A 18 -19.87 18.02 -9.87
C GLN A 18 -19.36 18.93 -8.73
N VAL A 19 -18.73 18.35 -7.71
CA VAL A 19 -18.17 19.07 -6.58
C VAL A 19 -16.97 19.91 -7.01
N ALA A 20 -16.11 19.36 -7.87
CA ALA A 20 -14.99 20.10 -8.47
C ALA A 20 -15.48 21.26 -9.35
N ALA A 21 -16.53 21.05 -10.16
CA ALA A 21 -17.12 22.11 -10.98
C ALA A 21 -17.77 23.22 -10.15
N ALA A 22 -18.20 22.94 -8.91
CA ALA A 22 -18.68 23.93 -7.95
C ALA A 22 -17.54 24.73 -7.27
N GLY A 23 -16.27 24.47 -7.62
CA GLY A 23 -15.10 25.23 -7.15
C GLY A 23 -14.38 24.63 -5.94
N ALA A 24 -14.77 23.45 -5.48
CA ALA A 24 -14.04 22.75 -4.42
C ALA A 24 -12.92 21.87 -5.01
N VAL A 25 -11.83 21.69 -4.27
CA VAL A 25 -10.82 20.67 -4.56
C VAL A 25 -11.28 19.35 -3.95
N VAL A 26 -11.40 18.31 -4.77
CA VAL A 26 -11.78 16.96 -4.30
C VAL A 26 -10.53 16.14 -4.02
N ILE A 27 -10.45 15.54 -2.83
CA ILE A 27 -9.44 14.54 -2.49
C ILE A 27 -10.16 13.19 -2.37
N ASP A 28 -9.88 12.28 -3.31
CA ASP A 28 -10.60 11.01 -3.45
C ASP A 28 -9.78 9.82 -2.97
N ASN A 29 -10.25 9.16 -1.93
CA ASN A 29 -9.63 7.95 -1.37
C ASN A 29 -10.00 6.66 -2.12
N SER A 30 -10.90 6.71 -3.10
CA SER A 30 -11.27 5.55 -3.91
C SER A 30 -10.28 5.29 -5.04
N SER A 31 -10.44 4.18 -5.74
CA SER A 31 -9.63 3.86 -6.93
C SER A 31 -10.13 4.53 -8.23
N ALA A 32 -11.18 5.34 -8.16
CA ALA A 32 -11.92 5.84 -9.32
C ALA A 32 -11.05 6.64 -10.30
N TRP A 33 -10.12 7.45 -9.77
CA TRP A 33 -9.35 8.43 -10.54
C TRP A 33 -7.85 8.14 -10.64
N ARG A 34 -7.35 7.13 -9.92
CA ARG A 34 -5.90 6.85 -9.82
C ARG A 34 -5.23 6.60 -11.16
N LYS A 35 -5.95 5.98 -12.12
CA LYS A 35 -5.46 5.69 -13.48
C LYS A 35 -5.67 6.85 -14.46
N ASP A 36 -6.42 7.88 -14.10
CA ASP A 36 -6.69 9.03 -14.97
C ASP A 36 -5.42 9.89 -15.10
N PRO A 37 -4.90 10.14 -16.33
CA PRO A 37 -3.68 10.92 -16.51
C PRO A 37 -3.85 12.41 -16.18
N GLN A 38 -5.09 12.91 -16.10
CA GLN A 38 -5.41 14.30 -15.75
C GLN A 38 -5.73 14.48 -14.25
N VAL A 39 -5.58 13.42 -13.46
CA VAL A 39 -5.78 13.46 -12.00
C VAL A 39 -4.46 13.06 -11.34
N PRO A 40 -3.83 13.94 -10.55
CA PRO A 40 -2.61 13.59 -9.85
C PRO A 40 -2.88 12.50 -8.80
N LEU A 41 -1.91 11.61 -8.63
CA LEU A 41 -1.89 10.56 -7.63
C LEU A 41 -0.77 10.87 -6.65
N VAL A 42 -1.11 11.30 -5.44
CA VAL A 42 -0.13 11.98 -4.59
C VAL A 42 0.05 11.28 -3.24
N VAL A 43 1.32 11.06 -2.89
CA VAL A 43 1.77 10.77 -1.53
C VAL A 43 2.50 12.01 -1.01
N SER A 44 2.03 12.58 0.08
CA SER A 44 2.46 13.90 0.58
C SER A 44 3.97 14.02 0.82
N GLU A 45 4.65 12.93 1.17
CA GLU A 45 6.09 12.90 1.43
C GLU A 45 6.93 12.52 0.19
N VAL A 46 6.29 12.27 -0.96
CA VAL A 46 6.97 11.71 -2.15
C VAL A 46 6.92 12.65 -3.34
N ASN A 47 5.73 13.10 -3.70
CA ASN A 47 5.46 13.97 -4.85
C ASN A 47 4.43 15.07 -4.51
N PRO A 48 4.66 15.86 -3.44
CA PRO A 48 3.71 16.89 -2.98
C PRO A 48 3.43 17.97 -4.03
N GLU A 49 4.36 18.25 -4.92
CA GLU A 49 4.23 19.23 -6.01
C GLU A 49 3.14 18.88 -7.01
N ASP A 50 2.85 17.58 -7.20
CA ASP A 50 1.83 17.11 -8.14
C ASP A 50 0.42 17.60 -7.78
N VAL A 51 0.16 18.01 -6.52
CA VAL A 51 -1.13 18.60 -6.14
C VAL A 51 -1.47 19.84 -6.97
N ASN A 52 -0.47 20.49 -7.57
CA ASN A 52 -0.65 21.68 -8.42
C ASN A 52 -1.21 21.31 -9.80
N GLU A 53 -0.93 20.11 -10.28
CA GLU A 53 -1.32 19.58 -11.60
C GLU A 53 -2.70 18.88 -11.55
N ARG A 54 -3.74 19.62 -11.16
CA ARG A 54 -5.11 19.08 -10.99
C ARG A 54 -6.17 19.71 -11.93
N PRO A 55 -6.04 19.56 -13.25
CA PRO A 55 -6.95 20.22 -14.20
C PRO A 55 -8.43 19.84 -14.03
N LYS A 56 -8.72 18.69 -13.41
CA LYS A 56 -10.08 18.25 -13.08
C LYS A 56 -10.56 18.70 -11.69
N GLY A 57 -9.74 19.43 -10.92
CA GLY A 57 -10.05 19.79 -9.54
C GLY A 57 -10.10 18.60 -8.59
N ILE A 58 -9.57 17.43 -9.00
CA ILE A 58 -9.56 16.19 -8.24
C ILE A 58 -8.11 15.76 -8.00
N ILE A 59 -7.82 15.30 -6.79
CA ILE A 59 -6.55 14.67 -6.37
C ILE A 59 -6.90 13.25 -5.92
N ALA A 60 -6.21 12.24 -6.46
CA ALA A 60 -6.39 10.86 -6.06
C ALA A 60 -5.45 10.48 -4.91
N ASN A 61 -5.99 9.84 -3.89
CA ASN A 61 -5.26 9.25 -2.79
C ASN A 61 -4.88 7.80 -3.17
N PRO A 62 -3.62 7.38 -3.06
CA PRO A 62 -3.17 6.07 -3.54
C PRO A 62 -3.73 4.87 -2.76
N ASN A 63 -3.38 3.69 -3.24
CA ASN A 63 -3.63 2.42 -2.55
C ASN A 63 -2.80 2.31 -1.26
N CYS A 64 -3.33 1.62 -0.26
CA CYS A 64 -2.71 1.52 1.06
C CYS A 64 -1.34 0.82 1.06
N THR A 65 -1.14 -0.21 0.24
CA THR A 65 0.17 -0.87 0.12
C THR A 65 1.18 0.04 -0.59
N THR A 66 0.74 0.76 -1.61
CA THR A 66 1.57 1.75 -2.31
C THR A 66 2.00 2.86 -1.34
N MET A 67 1.07 3.43 -0.57
CA MET A 67 1.39 4.48 0.41
C MET A 67 2.34 4.02 1.51
N ALA A 68 2.29 2.74 1.91
CA ALA A 68 3.25 2.19 2.87
C ALA A 68 4.69 2.14 2.31
N ALA A 69 4.85 1.87 1.01
CA ALA A 69 6.14 1.64 0.38
C ALA A 69 6.79 2.91 -0.22
N MET A 70 6.00 3.83 -0.78
CA MET A 70 6.55 4.94 -1.56
C MET A 70 7.44 5.90 -0.76
N PRO A 71 7.14 6.29 0.50
CA PRO A 71 8.05 7.11 1.31
C PRO A 71 9.40 6.44 1.59
N VAL A 72 9.41 5.10 1.65
CA VAL A 72 10.63 4.30 1.82
C VAL A 72 11.44 4.22 0.52
N LEU A 73 10.76 4.08 -0.62
CA LEU A 73 11.43 3.88 -1.91
C LEU A 73 11.91 5.19 -2.55
N LYS A 74 11.26 6.31 -2.29
CA LYS A 74 11.61 7.62 -2.89
C LYS A 74 13.06 8.03 -2.61
N PRO A 75 13.53 8.10 -1.34
CA PRO A 75 14.91 8.50 -1.07
C PRO A 75 15.96 7.53 -1.63
N LEU A 76 15.62 6.24 -1.74
CA LEU A 76 16.49 5.24 -2.35
C LEU A 76 16.54 5.39 -3.88
N HIS A 77 15.40 5.75 -4.49
CA HIS A 77 15.34 6.07 -5.92
C HIS A 77 16.15 7.33 -6.25
N ASP A 78 16.00 8.38 -5.46
CA ASP A 78 16.72 9.63 -5.68
C ASP A 78 18.23 9.47 -5.59
N GLU A 79 18.70 8.56 -4.72
CA GLU A 79 20.13 8.25 -4.54
C GLU A 79 20.67 7.36 -5.67
N ALA A 80 19.97 6.28 -6.01
CA ALA A 80 20.55 5.18 -6.79
C ALA A 80 19.76 4.78 -8.04
N GLY A 81 18.65 5.44 -8.35
CA GLY A 81 17.87 5.19 -9.56
C GLY A 81 17.17 3.82 -9.57
N LEU A 82 16.02 3.72 -8.92
CA LEU A 82 15.22 2.48 -8.86
C LEU A 82 14.81 1.99 -10.25
N ARG A 83 15.06 0.71 -10.56
CA ARG A 83 14.77 0.07 -11.85
C ARG A 83 13.76 -1.08 -11.77
N ARG A 84 13.78 -1.82 -10.65
CA ARG A 84 12.94 -3.00 -10.52
C ARG A 84 12.51 -3.20 -9.07
N LEU A 85 11.26 -3.64 -8.90
CA LEU A 85 10.68 -4.06 -7.63
C LEU A 85 10.10 -5.47 -7.75
N VAL A 86 10.42 -6.32 -6.80
CA VAL A 86 9.68 -7.56 -6.54
C VAL A 86 9.14 -7.45 -5.11
N VAL A 87 7.82 -7.57 -4.96
CA VAL A 87 7.14 -7.28 -3.70
C VAL A 87 6.21 -8.43 -3.33
N ALA A 88 6.33 -8.94 -2.11
CA ALA A 88 5.31 -9.76 -1.48
C ALA A 88 4.66 -8.96 -0.35
N THR A 89 3.33 -8.88 -0.35
CA THR A 89 2.61 -8.14 0.69
C THR A 89 2.04 -9.08 1.76
N TYR A 90 1.91 -8.56 2.96
CA TYR A 90 1.26 -9.18 4.11
C TYR A 90 0.16 -8.22 4.57
N GLN A 91 -1.06 -8.37 3.99
CA GLN A 91 -2.11 -7.38 4.12
C GLN A 91 -3.13 -7.76 5.20
N ALA A 92 -3.34 -6.85 6.14
CA ALA A 92 -4.32 -6.96 7.20
C ALA A 92 -5.77 -6.97 6.66
N VAL A 93 -6.67 -7.61 7.39
CA VAL A 93 -8.08 -7.77 7.02
C VAL A 93 -8.86 -6.46 6.98
N SER A 94 -8.44 -5.42 7.71
CA SER A 94 -9.07 -4.09 7.67
C SER A 94 -9.02 -3.44 6.29
N GLY A 95 -8.09 -3.86 5.41
CA GLY A 95 -8.06 -3.45 4.01
C GLY A 95 -9.30 -3.92 3.22
N SER A 96 -10.00 -4.95 3.69
CA SER A 96 -11.30 -5.40 3.17
C SER A 96 -12.49 -4.74 3.92
N GLY A 97 -12.23 -3.68 4.68
CA GLY A 97 -13.23 -2.97 5.46
C GLY A 97 -13.73 -3.75 6.67
N LEU A 98 -14.87 -3.30 7.22
CA LEU A 98 -15.46 -3.91 8.42
C LEU A 98 -15.87 -5.37 8.20
N ALA A 99 -16.23 -5.76 6.98
CA ALA A 99 -16.54 -7.15 6.65
C ALA A 99 -15.32 -8.06 6.90
N GLY A 100 -14.14 -7.67 6.46
CA GLY A 100 -12.91 -8.46 6.70
C GLY A 100 -12.57 -8.58 8.19
N VAL A 101 -12.73 -7.50 8.95
CA VAL A 101 -12.49 -7.50 10.40
C VAL A 101 -13.45 -8.45 11.12
N ARG A 102 -14.74 -8.41 10.77
CA ARG A 102 -15.76 -9.32 11.34
C ARG A 102 -15.46 -10.76 10.99
N THR A 103 -15.17 -11.05 9.72
CA THR A 103 -14.85 -12.42 9.28
C THR A 103 -13.68 -13.02 10.06
N LEU A 104 -12.59 -12.27 10.25
CA LEU A 104 -11.46 -12.77 11.06
C LEU A 104 -11.87 -12.99 12.51
N THR A 105 -12.63 -12.06 13.10
CA THR A 105 -13.11 -12.17 14.47
C THR A 105 -13.97 -13.42 14.65
N ASP A 106 -14.97 -13.61 13.80
CA ASP A 106 -15.93 -14.70 13.89
C ASP A 106 -15.26 -16.06 13.69
N GLN A 107 -14.40 -16.17 12.67
CA GLN A 107 -13.64 -17.38 12.40
C GLN A 107 -12.69 -17.74 13.55
N THR A 108 -12.01 -16.75 14.12
CA THR A 108 -11.10 -16.97 15.27
C THR A 108 -11.86 -17.43 16.51
N GLN A 109 -13.03 -16.85 16.79
CA GLN A 109 -13.87 -17.23 17.94
C GLN A 109 -14.53 -18.60 17.77
N ALA A 110 -14.85 -18.98 16.53
CA ALA A 110 -15.46 -20.28 16.23
C ALA A 110 -14.46 -21.45 16.29
N THR A 111 -13.16 -21.18 16.18
CA THR A 111 -12.11 -22.22 16.26
C THR A 111 -11.89 -22.62 17.72
N ARG A 112 -12.22 -23.88 18.07
CA ARG A 112 -12.13 -24.38 19.45
C ARG A 112 -10.68 -24.69 19.86
N ASP A 113 -9.98 -25.46 19.02
CA ASP A 113 -8.58 -25.82 19.24
C ASP A 113 -7.77 -25.53 17.95
N PRO A 114 -7.17 -24.35 17.83
CA PRO A 114 -6.39 -24.02 16.65
C PRO A 114 -5.13 -24.87 16.48
N ALA A 115 -4.66 -25.56 17.52
CA ALA A 115 -3.48 -26.42 17.44
C ALA A 115 -3.74 -27.69 16.59
N GLU A 116 -4.99 -28.11 16.44
CA GLU A 116 -5.35 -29.24 15.56
C GLU A 116 -5.00 -28.92 14.08
N LEU A 117 -5.01 -27.65 13.68
CA LEU A 117 -4.61 -27.24 12.33
C LEU A 117 -3.13 -27.56 12.00
N ALA A 118 -2.29 -27.79 13.00
CA ALA A 118 -0.92 -28.24 12.77
C ALA A 118 -0.84 -29.66 12.22
N LEU A 119 -1.87 -30.49 12.45
CA LEU A 119 -1.94 -31.90 12.04
C LEU A 119 -2.92 -32.12 10.87
N ASP A 120 -4.01 -31.35 10.85
CA ASP A 120 -5.05 -31.45 9.84
C ASP A 120 -5.60 -30.06 9.48
N GLY A 121 -5.28 -29.56 8.28
CA GLY A 121 -5.81 -28.29 7.76
C GLY A 121 -7.34 -28.26 7.59
N ALA A 122 -8.00 -29.43 7.62
CA ALA A 122 -9.45 -29.54 7.56
C ALA A 122 -10.13 -29.54 8.94
N ALA A 123 -9.36 -29.52 10.03
CA ALA A 123 -9.89 -29.51 11.41
C ALA A 123 -10.83 -28.33 11.69
N TYR A 124 -10.68 -27.25 10.93
CA TYR A 124 -11.61 -26.12 10.96
C TYR A 124 -12.00 -25.68 9.54
N GLN A 125 -13.30 -25.73 9.26
CA GLN A 125 -13.88 -25.30 7.99
C GLN A 125 -15.02 -24.29 8.28
N PRO A 126 -14.77 -22.97 8.17
CA PRO A 126 -15.81 -22.00 8.38
C PRO A 126 -16.86 -22.07 7.25
N THR A 127 -18.12 -21.89 7.61
CA THR A 127 -19.23 -21.83 6.65
C THR A 127 -19.33 -20.49 5.93
N ASP A 128 -18.81 -19.45 6.54
CA ASP A 128 -18.76 -18.09 5.97
C ASP A 128 -17.30 -17.67 5.79
N LEU A 129 -16.93 -17.39 4.53
CA LEU A 129 -15.62 -16.90 4.15
C LEU A 129 -15.57 -15.36 4.09
N GLY A 130 -16.72 -14.68 4.24
CA GLY A 130 -16.81 -13.24 4.09
C GLY A 130 -16.30 -12.76 2.73
N PRO A 131 -15.41 -11.76 2.67
CA PRO A 131 -14.86 -11.24 1.41
C PRO A 131 -13.70 -12.08 0.85
N TYR A 132 -13.39 -13.25 1.40
CA TYR A 132 -12.22 -14.06 1.04
C TYR A 132 -12.58 -15.33 0.26
N VAL A 133 -11.63 -15.84 -0.50
CA VAL A 133 -11.77 -17.07 -1.31
C VAL A 133 -11.43 -18.35 -0.50
N ALA A 134 -10.87 -18.17 0.69
CA ALA A 134 -10.49 -19.25 1.62
C ALA A 134 -10.60 -18.75 3.07
N PRO A 135 -10.62 -19.64 4.08
CA PRO A 135 -10.57 -19.22 5.49
C PRO A 135 -9.42 -18.28 5.76
N ILE A 136 -9.68 -17.18 6.49
CA ILE A 136 -8.64 -16.22 6.83
C ILE A 136 -8.01 -16.44 8.19
N ALA A 137 -8.76 -16.96 9.17
CA ALA A 137 -8.20 -17.27 10.49
C ALA A 137 -7.12 -18.36 10.36
N TYR A 138 -5.97 -18.11 10.98
CA TYR A 138 -4.79 -19.01 11.00
C TYR A 138 -4.25 -19.38 9.61
N ASN A 139 -4.49 -18.54 8.59
CA ASN A 139 -4.13 -18.82 7.20
C ASN A 139 -3.49 -17.60 6.50
N ALA A 140 -2.75 -17.86 5.43
CA ALA A 140 -2.27 -16.86 4.48
C ALA A 140 -2.92 -17.12 3.12
N VAL A 141 -3.70 -16.16 2.61
CA VAL A 141 -4.44 -16.31 1.36
C VAL A 141 -3.75 -15.47 0.28
N PRO A 142 -3.10 -16.08 -0.74
CA PRO A 142 -2.31 -15.35 -1.74
C PRO A 142 -3.20 -14.72 -2.83
N ILE A 143 -4.31 -14.12 -2.42
CA ILE A 143 -5.22 -13.32 -3.23
C ILE A 143 -5.72 -12.16 -2.37
N ALA A 144 -5.39 -10.93 -2.78
CA ALA A 144 -6.01 -9.71 -2.28
C ALA A 144 -6.61 -8.95 -3.46
N GLY A 145 -7.85 -8.48 -3.32
CA GLY A 145 -8.60 -7.90 -4.45
C GLY A 145 -9.24 -8.98 -5.34
N ASN A 146 -9.49 -8.62 -6.59
CA ASN A 146 -10.14 -9.49 -7.57
C ASN A 146 -9.16 -9.81 -8.72
N LEU A 147 -9.20 -11.04 -9.21
CA LEU A 147 -8.48 -11.40 -10.43
C LEU A 147 -8.96 -10.53 -11.61
N VAL A 148 -8.02 -10.08 -12.42
CA VAL A 148 -8.31 -9.27 -13.61
C VAL A 148 -8.32 -10.19 -14.83
N ASP A 149 -9.37 -10.10 -15.65
CA ASP A 149 -9.49 -10.89 -16.88
C ASP A 149 -8.75 -10.20 -18.04
N ASP A 150 -7.43 -10.20 -17.98
CA ASP A 150 -6.55 -9.65 -19.01
C ASP A 150 -5.42 -10.62 -19.44
N GLY A 151 -5.50 -11.85 -18.96
CA GLY A 151 -4.53 -12.91 -19.27
C GLY A 151 -3.22 -12.86 -18.48
N THR A 152 -3.04 -11.89 -17.58
CA THR A 152 -1.84 -11.78 -16.72
C THR A 152 -1.89 -12.69 -15.50
N GLY A 153 -3.10 -13.05 -15.03
CA GLY A 153 -3.32 -13.76 -13.78
C GLY A 153 -3.12 -12.91 -12.54
N GLU A 154 -2.96 -11.59 -12.70
CA GLU A 154 -2.81 -10.65 -11.59
C GLU A 154 -4.16 -10.28 -10.98
N THR A 155 -4.13 -9.90 -9.71
CA THR A 155 -5.25 -9.21 -9.07
C THR A 155 -5.21 -7.70 -9.39
N ASP A 156 -6.34 -7.02 -9.23
CA ASP A 156 -6.41 -5.57 -9.33
C ASP A 156 -5.52 -4.87 -8.29
N GLU A 157 -5.27 -5.52 -7.14
CA GLU A 157 -4.37 -5.03 -6.09
C GLU A 157 -2.90 -5.07 -6.54
N GLU A 158 -2.47 -6.14 -7.19
CA GLU A 158 -1.12 -6.27 -7.77
C GLU A 158 -0.90 -5.25 -8.89
N GLN A 159 -1.91 -5.05 -9.74
CA GLN A 159 -1.86 -4.01 -10.78
C GLN A 159 -1.81 -2.59 -10.21
N LYS A 160 -2.50 -2.31 -9.10
CA LYS A 160 -2.40 -1.02 -8.39
C LYS A 160 -0.97 -0.77 -7.95
N LEU A 161 -0.35 -1.73 -7.28
CA LEU A 161 1.04 -1.60 -6.82
C LEU A 161 1.97 -1.20 -7.98
N ARG A 162 1.88 -1.88 -9.13
CA ARG A 162 2.69 -1.57 -10.32
C ARG A 162 2.39 -0.19 -10.90
N ASN A 163 1.12 0.09 -11.18
CA ASN A 163 0.73 1.29 -11.91
C ASN A 163 0.87 2.55 -11.05
N GLU A 164 0.56 2.45 -9.77
CA GLU A 164 0.65 3.57 -8.85
C GLU A 164 2.10 3.90 -8.51
N SER A 165 2.99 2.90 -8.31
CA SER A 165 4.43 3.13 -8.11
C SER A 165 5.04 3.90 -9.27
N ARG A 166 4.72 3.51 -10.51
CA ARG A 166 5.18 4.21 -11.72
C ARG A 166 4.76 5.66 -11.76
N LYS A 167 3.50 5.92 -11.41
CA LYS A 167 2.91 7.26 -11.47
C LYS A 167 3.46 8.16 -10.36
N ILE A 168 3.52 7.69 -9.13
CA ILE A 168 3.95 8.46 -7.96
C ILE A 168 5.45 8.76 -8.00
N LEU A 169 6.28 7.79 -8.41
CA LEU A 169 7.73 7.96 -8.50
C LEU A 169 8.19 8.59 -9.81
N HIS A 170 7.28 8.87 -10.76
CA HIS A 170 7.60 9.36 -12.10
C HIS A 170 8.56 8.45 -12.90
N ILE A 171 8.43 7.11 -12.72
CA ILE A 171 9.22 6.10 -13.42
C ILE A 171 8.28 5.25 -14.29
N PRO A 172 7.90 5.69 -15.49
CA PRO A 172 6.87 5.03 -16.29
C PRO A 172 7.20 3.59 -16.72
N ASP A 173 8.48 3.27 -16.82
CA ASP A 173 9.03 1.98 -17.23
C ASP A 173 9.55 1.12 -16.05
N LEU A 174 9.28 1.51 -14.79
CA LEU A 174 9.64 0.72 -13.61
C LEU A 174 9.10 -0.72 -13.74
N LEU A 175 10.00 -1.69 -13.60
CA LEU A 175 9.63 -3.10 -13.61
C LEU A 175 9.10 -3.48 -12.22
N VAL A 176 7.85 -3.92 -12.14
CA VAL A 176 7.22 -4.28 -10.85
C VAL A 176 6.50 -5.61 -10.98
N ALA A 177 6.82 -6.55 -10.10
CA ALA A 177 6.06 -7.76 -9.88
C ALA A 177 5.61 -7.82 -8.41
N GLY A 178 4.32 -8.01 -8.18
CA GLY A 178 3.73 -8.09 -6.84
C GLY A 178 3.00 -9.42 -6.65
N THR A 179 3.02 -9.92 -5.40
CA THR A 179 2.11 -10.95 -4.93
C THR A 179 1.42 -10.43 -3.68
N CYS A 180 0.11 -10.24 -3.76
CA CYS A 180 -0.66 -9.68 -2.68
C CYS A 180 -1.31 -10.77 -1.83
N VAL A 181 -0.86 -10.88 -0.57
CA VAL A 181 -1.28 -11.93 0.37
C VAL A 181 -2.13 -11.33 1.49
N ARG A 182 -3.30 -11.87 1.73
CA ARG A 182 -4.11 -11.54 2.90
C ARG A 182 -3.70 -12.43 4.07
N ILE A 183 -3.46 -11.83 5.24
CA ILE A 183 -3.04 -12.52 6.46
C ILE A 183 -4.00 -12.24 7.62
N PRO A 184 -4.02 -13.09 8.68
CA PRO A 184 -4.93 -12.98 9.81
C PRO A 184 -4.46 -11.92 10.82
N VAL A 185 -4.27 -10.70 10.37
CA VAL A 185 -3.89 -9.52 11.15
C VAL A 185 -4.96 -8.46 10.97
N PHE A 186 -5.39 -7.81 12.04
CA PHE A 186 -6.49 -6.85 12.00
C PHE A 186 -6.12 -5.54 11.30
N SER A 187 -4.96 -4.95 11.60
CA SER A 187 -4.48 -3.70 11.02
C SER A 187 -2.98 -3.73 10.81
N GLY A 188 -2.49 -2.89 9.89
CA GLY A 188 -1.10 -2.82 9.48
C GLY A 188 -0.81 -3.72 8.27
N HIS A 189 -0.35 -3.11 7.16
CA HIS A 189 0.13 -3.84 5.98
C HIS A 189 1.64 -3.93 6.01
N GLY A 190 2.18 -5.13 5.84
CA GLY A 190 3.60 -5.38 5.68
C GLY A 190 3.97 -5.70 4.23
N LEU A 191 5.18 -5.36 3.83
CA LEU A 191 5.73 -5.67 2.51
C LEU A 191 7.18 -6.11 2.62
N VAL A 192 7.50 -7.27 2.07
CA VAL A 192 8.89 -7.61 1.68
C VAL A 192 9.13 -6.96 0.33
N VAL A 193 10.20 -6.20 0.23
CA VAL A 193 10.58 -5.48 -0.98
C VAL A 193 11.99 -5.90 -1.38
N HIS A 194 12.14 -6.39 -2.61
CA HIS A 194 13.39 -6.51 -3.32
C HIS A 194 13.45 -5.36 -4.31
N ALA A 195 14.40 -4.46 -4.13
CA ALA A 195 14.59 -3.26 -4.94
C ALA A 195 15.95 -3.32 -5.65
N GLU A 196 15.93 -3.20 -6.98
CA GLU A 196 17.14 -3.17 -7.81
C GLU A 196 17.32 -1.76 -8.39
N PHE A 197 18.55 -1.28 -8.36
CA PHE A 197 18.93 0.08 -8.67
C PHE A 197 19.90 0.18 -9.86
N ALA A 198 19.97 1.37 -10.45
CA ALA A 198 20.92 1.67 -11.52
C ALA A 198 22.35 1.80 -11.01
N ASP A 199 22.48 2.48 -9.89
CA ASP A 199 23.77 2.77 -9.24
C ASP A 199 23.91 1.92 -7.96
N GLU A 200 25.13 1.79 -7.47
CA GLU A 200 25.43 1.04 -6.25
C GLU A 200 24.85 1.74 -5.02
N ILE A 201 24.26 0.95 -4.13
CA ILE A 201 23.75 1.41 -2.83
C ILE A 201 24.00 0.36 -1.76
N THR A 202 24.65 0.77 -0.66
CA THR A 202 24.88 -0.12 0.46
C THR A 202 23.73 -0.10 1.46
N PRO A 203 23.52 -1.18 2.24
CA PRO A 203 22.53 -1.18 3.33
C PRO A 203 22.74 -0.07 4.36
N GLN A 204 23.99 0.29 4.63
CA GLN A 204 24.35 1.38 5.53
C GLN A 204 23.87 2.73 4.98
N ARG A 205 24.18 3.00 3.69
CA ARG A 205 23.75 4.24 3.03
C ARG A 205 22.24 4.33 2.95
N ALA A 206 21.55 3.24 2.59
CA ALA A 206 20.10 3.16 2.58
C ALA A 206 19.50 3.48 3.96
N THR A 207 20.09 2.95 5.04
CA THR A 207 19.64 3.20 6.41
C THR A 207 19.79 4.67 6.80
N GLU A 208 20.90 5.33 6.40
CA GLU A 208 21.12 6.76 6.63
C GLU A 208 20.06 7.61 5.94
N LEU A 209 19.78 7.34 4.66
CA LEU A 209 18.78 8.03 3.87
C LEU A 209 17.38 7.88 4.49
N LEU A 210 17.02 6.66 4.89
CA LEU A 210 15.72 6.34 5.44
C LEU A 210 15.49 6.97 6.83
N ARG A 211 16.54 7.13 7.64
CA ARG A 211 16.45 7.86 8.92
C ARG A 211 16.17 9.35 8.75
N ALA A 212 16.55 9.92 7.62
CA ALA A 212 16.30 11.32 7.29
C ALA A 212 15.01 11.55 6.50
N ALA A 213 14.38 10.48 6.02
CA ALA A 213 13.22 10.55 5.14
C ALA A 213 11.94 10.97 5.89
N PRO A 214 11.15 11.91 5.35
CA PRO A 214 9.89 12.31 5.96
C PRO A 214 8.88 11.13 5.96
N GLY A 215 8.14 10.98 7.07
CA GLY A 215 7.12 9.94 7.20
C GLY A 215 7.66 8.51 7.27
N VAL A 216 8.97 8.33 7.52
CA VAL A 216 9.63 7.03 7.67
C VAL A 216 10.30 6.92 9.03
N GLU A 217 10.21 5.75 9.64
CA GLU A 217 10.92 5.40 10.87
C GLU A 217 11.69 4.09 10.68
N VAL A 218 12.99 4.11 10.95
CA VAL A 218 13.84 2.92 10.87
C VAL A 218 13.84 2.20 12.21
N VAL A 219 13.41 0.94 12.18
CA VAL A 219 13.36 0.05 13.34
C VAL A 219 14.04 -1.29 13.04
N ASP A 220 14.42 -2.04 14.06
CA ASP A 220 15.13 -3.32 13.85
C ASP A 220 14.20 -4.38 13.22
N VAL A 221 12.99 -4.51 13.74
CA VAL A 221 11.97 -5.47 13.29
C VAL A 221 10.65 -4.73 13.09
N PRO A 222 10.38 -4.22 11.89
CA PRO A 222 9.09 -3.62 11.57
C PRO A 222 8.02 -4.72 11.47
N ASP A 223 6.93 -4.56 12.18
CA ASP A 223 5.80 -5.49 12.13
C ASP A 223 4.46 -4.75 12.07
N PRO A 224 3.40 -5.36 11.48
CA PRO A 224 2.11 -4.70 11.32
C PRO A 224 1.45 -4.27 12.63
N ARG A 225 1.68 -5.01 13.72
CA ARG A 225 1.10 -4.69 15.02
C ARG A 225 1.72 -3.43 15.61
N SER A 226 3.03 -3.26 15.47
CA SER A 226 3.75 -2.04 15.90
C SER A 226 3.37 -0.83 15.05
N ALA A 227 3.04 -1.03 13.77
CA ALA A 227 2.62 0.04 12.88
C ALA A 227 1.17 0.49 13.12
N ALA A 228 0.30 -0.38 13.64
CA ALA A 228 -1.10 -0.05 13.87
C ALA A 228 -1.28 1.10 14.86
N GLY A 229 -1.99 2.16 14.44
CA GLY A 229 -2.21 3.38 15.23
C GLY A 229 -1.08 4.41 15.13
N THR A 230 0.00 4.15 14.38
CA THR A 230 1.11 5.11 14.16
C THR A 230 1.02 5.77 12.79
N ASP A 231 1.72 6.89 12.61
CA ASP A 231 1.68 7.67 11.38
C ASP A 231 2.77 7.31 10.36
N PRO A 232 4.04 6.99 10.75
CA PRO A 232 5.09 6.71 9.80
C PRO A 232 4.97 5.33 9.16
N SER A 233 5.64 5.18 8.02
CA SER A 233 6.03 3.86 7.50
C SER A 233 7.24 3.37 8.29
N LEU A 234 7.09 2.25 8.99
CA LEU A 234 8.21 1.59 9.68
C LEU A 234 9.00 0.78 8.66
N VAL A 235 10.32 0.86 8.70
CA VAL A 235 11.21 0.09 7.81
C VAL A 235 12.36 -0.51 8.58
N GLY A 236 12.75 -1.72 8.20
CA GLY A 236 13.88 -2.42 8.80
C GLY A 236 14.29 -3.66 8.01
N ARG A 237 15.12 -4.50 8.61
CA ARG A 237 15.66 -5.69 7.93
C ARG A 237 16.38 -5.36 6.63
N ILE A 238 16.98 -4.15 6.54
CA ILE A 238 17.66 -3.63 5.37
C ILE A 238 18.97 -4.39 5.17
N ARG A 239 19.15 -5.02 4.01
CA ARG A 239 20.32 -5.83 3.66
C ARG A 239 20.55 -5.87 2.15
N ALA A 240 21.77 -6.24 1.74
CA ALA A 240 22.06 -6.48 0.33
C ALA A 240 21.21 -7.64 -0.22
N ASP A 241 20.71 -7.50 -1.43
CA ASP A 241 20.02 -8.57 -2.16
C ASP A 241 21.05 -9.47 -2.85
N GLN A 242 21.17 -10.72 -2.38
CA GLN A 242 22.10 -11.71 -2.94
C GLN A 242 21.66 -12.21 -4.34
N SER A 243 20.45 -11.87 -4.79
CA SER A 243 19.90 -12.27 -6.09
C SER A 243 20.03 -11.18 -7.16
N ALA A 244 20.43 -9.96 -6.78
CA ALA A 244 20.70 -8.84 -7.67
C ALA A 244 22.20 -8.75 -8.01
N PRO A 245 22.57 -7.99 -9.06
CA PRO A 245 23.98 -7.64 -9.27
C PRO A 245 24.62 -7.02 -8.01
N GLU A 246 25.88 -7.34 -7.76
CA GLU A 246 26.58 -6.90 -6.55
C GLU A 246 26.51 -5.38 -6.38
N GLY A 247 26.09 -4.91 -5.21
CA GLY A 247 25.92 -3.50 -4.89
C GLY A 247 24.64 -2.85 -5.40
N HIS A 248 23.89 -3.48 -6.32
CA HIS A 248 22.73 -2.88 -7.00
C HIS A 248 21.39 -3.34 -6.44
N GLY A 249 21.33 -4.10 -5.38
CA GLY A 249 20.10 -4.62 -4.83
C GLY A 249 19.99 -4.53 -3.32
N LEU A 250 18.80 -4.19 -2.85
CA LEU A 250 18.42 -4.19 -1.43
C LEU A 250 17.18 -5.05 -1.19
N VAL A 251 17.19 -5.76 -0.06
CA VAL A 251 16.00 -6.37 0.51
C VAL A 251 15.68 -5.67 1.82
N LEU A 252 14.42 -5.27 1.97
CA LEU A 252 13.91 -4.66 3.20
C LEU A 252 12.50 -5.13 3.51
N PHE A 253 12.05 -4.90 4.73
CA PHE A 253 10.66 -5.02 5.11
C PHE A 253 10.16 -3.64 5.51
N CYS A 254 9.01 -3.23 5.00
CA CYS A 254 8.32 -2.04 5.47
C CYS A 254 6.88 -2.37 5.87
N THR A 255 6.33 -1.59 6.77
CA THR A 255 4.94 -1.73 7.23
C THR A 255 4.37 -0.38 7.63
N ALA A 256 3.06 -0.22 7.46
CA ALA A 256 2.36 0.99 7.89
C ALA A 256 0.92 0.65 8.30
N ASP A 257 0.31 1.50 9.10
CA ASP A 257 -1.13 1.46 9.37
C ASP A 257 -1.89 1.76 8.07
N ASN A 258 -2.59 0.73 7.56
CA ASN A 258 -3.30 0.83 6.29
C ASN A 258 -4.56 1.71 6.34
N LEU A 259 -5.08 2.02 7.53
CA LEU A 259 -6.23 2.91 7.72
C LEU A 259 -5.79 4.37 7.94
N ARG A 260 -4.60 4.58 8.52
CA ARG A 260 -4.00 5.90 8.75
C ARG A 260 -3.10 6.30 7.58
N LYS A 261 -1.83 5.91 7.60
CA LYS A 261 -0.86 6.19 6.53
C LYS A 261 -1.38 5.73 5.17
N GLY A 262 -1.96 4.54 5.13
CA GLY A 262 -2.52 3.95 3.93
C GLY A 262 -3.85 4.54 3.45
N ALA A 263 -4.44 5.52 4.13
CA ALA A 263 -5.73 6.11 3.75
C ALA A 263 -5.93 7.52 4.32
N ALA A 264 -6.41 7.63 5.57
CA ALA A 264 -6.93 8.87 6.13
C ALA A 264 -5.85 9.94 6.34
N LEU A 265 -4.67 9.55 6.82
CA LEU A 265 -3.59 10.49 7.11
C LEU A 265 -3.12 11.21 5.84
N ASN A 266 -2.82 10.46 4.78
CA ASN A 266 -2.39 11.07 3.52
C ASN A 266 -3.47 12.00 2.94
N ALA A 267 -4.75 11.63 3.03
CA ALA A 267 -5.84 12.48 2.56
C ALA A 267 -5.90 13.82 3.33
N VAL A 268 -5.65 13.81 4.64
CA VAL A 268 -5.55 15.02 5.46
C VAL A 268 -4.31 15.84 5.08
N GLN A 269 -3.15 15.20 4.94
CA GLN A 269 -1.91 15.85 4.52
C GLN A 269 -2.05 16.49 3.12
N LEU A 270 -2.76 15.84 2.19
CA LEU A 270 -3.08 16.46 0.88
C LEU A 270 -3.97 17.69 1.02
N ALA A 271 -4.95 17.67 1.95
CA ALA A 271 -5.76 18.85 2.23
C ALA A 271 -4.92 19.99 2.80
N GLU A 272 -3.99 19.71 3.70
CA GLU A 272 -3.05 20.70 4.24
C GLU A 272 -2.17 21.30 3.14
N LEU A 273 -1.65 20.49 2.20
CA LEU A 273 -0.90 20.99 1.03
C LEU A 273 -1.73 21.90 0.15
N VAL A 274 -3.01 21.63 -0.04
CA VAL A 274 -3.92 22.47 -0.83
C VAL A 274 -4.23 23.79 -0.11
N VAL A 275 -4.35 23.77 1.22
CA VAL A 275 -4.62 25.00 2.02
C VAL A 275 -3.39 25.89 2.09
N ALA A 276 -2.20 25.34 2.05
CA ALA A 276 -0.93 26.07 2.12
C ALA A 276 -0.57 26.85 0.83
N GLN A 277 -1.35 26.69 -0.26
CA GLN A 277 -1.22 27.39 -1.53
C GLN A 277 -1.94 28.75 -1.50
#